data_f2f68b9e4ddb5beebc5267933c58d930
#
_entry.id   f2f68b9e4ddb5beebc5267933c58d930
#
_cell.length_a   1.000
_cell.length_b   1.000
_cell.length_c   1.000
_cell.angle_alpha   90.00
_cell.angle_beta   90.00
_cell.angle_gamma   90.00
#
_symmetry.space_group_name_H-M   'P 1'
#
loop_
_entity.id
_entity.type
_entity.pdbx_description
1 polymer ?
#
loop_
_entity_poly.entity_id
_entity_poly.type
_entity_poly.pdbx_seq_one_letter_code
_entity_poly.pdbx_strand_id
1 'polypeptide(L)'
;MTEMIIRASSAGPLVAVTMNAYARKPLLAREGALELLRVTLVYYRPQLQYALFGFVGLPDRIHLLIRPSAVIGIEKTLRELKANYSRKYHQFYRRHGSVWQPKYFVREVNPRPYAGRLPGFSTGTPRAQRGQLSGR
;
A
#
# COMPACT_ATOMS: atom_id res chain seq x y z
N MET A 1 21.14 9.20 11.43
CA MET A 1 21.14 8.87 10.82
C MET A 1 21.20 9.30 9.58
N THR A 2 22.15 9.47 9.22
CA THR A 2 22.33 9.96 8.02
C THR A 2 21.84 9.13 6.96
N GLU A 3 21.64 7.94 7.20
CA GLU A 3 21.16 7.18 6.16
C GLU A 3 19.86 7.61 5.71
N MET A 4 19.12 8.31 6.54
CA MET A 4 17.91 8.73 6.11
C MET A 4 18.06 9.70 5.06
N ILE A 5 18.98 10.57 5.13
CA ILE A 5 19.14 11.55 4.13
C ILE A 5 19.53 10.94 2.84
N ILE A 6 20.37 9.98 2.88
CA ILE A 6 20.79 9.36 1.67
C ILE A 6 19.67 8.70 0.99
N ARG A 7 18.82 8.12 1.78
CA ARG A 7 17.78 7.47 1.20
C ARG A 7 16.84 8.38 0.60
N ALA A 8 16.67 9.58 1.08
CA ALA A 8 15.71 10.52 0.54
C ALA A 8 16.02 10.78 -0.92
N SER A 9 17.29 10.80 -1.29
CA SER A 9 17.58 11.10 -2.67
C SER A 9 17.32 9.95 -3.60
N SER A 10 17.18 8.76 -3.08
CA SER A 10 16.88 7.61 -3.93
C SER A 10 15.46 7.15 -3.79
N ALA A 11 14.65 7.90 -3.09
CA ALA A 11 13.27 7.52 -2.89
C ALA A 11 12.42 7.88 -4.08
N GLY A 12 11.40 7.12 -4.33
CA GLY A 12 10.42 7.47 -5.33
C GLY A 12 9.40 8.43 -4.77
N PRO A 13 8.38 8.73 -5.53
CA PRO A 13 7.35 9.66 -5.06
C PRO A 13 6.51 9.02 -3.96
N LEU A 14 5.90 9.84 -3.16
CA LEU A 14 4.95 9.38 -2.16
C LEU A 14 3.67 9.00 -2.87
N VAL A 15 3.16 7.82 -2.63
CA VAL A 15 1.97 7.35 -3.31
C VAL A 15 0.94 6.80 -2.34
N ALA A 16 -0.31 6.97 -2.71
CA ALA A 16 -1.42 6.35 -2.02
C ALA A 16 -1.85 5.15 -2.85
N VAL A 17 -1.96 4.01 -2.21
CA VAL A 17 -2.24 2.75 -2.87
C VAL A 17 -3.51 2.15 -2.30
N THR A 18 -4.35 1.61 -3.15
CA THR A 18 -5.49 0.83 -2.72
C THR A 18 -5.36 -0.57 -3.31
N MET A 19 -5.42 -1.57 -2.45
CA MET A 19 -5.42 -2.96 -2.89
C MET A 19 -6.68 -3.61 -2.37
N ASN A 20 -7.44 -4.23 -3.27
CA ASN A 20 -8.67 -4.90 -2.90
C ASN A 20 -8.45 -6.37 -2.69
N ALA A 21 -9.18 -6.95 -1.75
CA ALA A 21 -9.17 -8.38 -1.56
C ALA A 21 -9.86 -9.04 -2.75
N TYR A 22 -9.51 -10.29 -3.01
CA TYR A 22 -10.03 -11.02 -4.15
C TYR A 22 -11.54 -11.08 -4.10
N ALA A 23 -12.17 -10.72 -5.21
CA ALA A 23 -13.62 -10.67 -5.35
C ALA A 23 -14.28 -9.82 -4.27
N ARG A 24 -13.54 -8.88 -3.70
CA ARG A 24 -14.01 -7.99 -2.64
C ARG A 24 -14.57 -8.77 -1.45
N LYS A 25 -14.08 -9.98 -1.24
CA LYS A 25 -14.50 -10.76 -0.09
C LYS A 25 -13.89 -10.17 1.17
N PRO A 26 -14.54 -10.31 2.31
CA PRO A 26 -14.04 -9.70 3.56
C PRO A 26 -12.90 -10.52 4.17
N LEU A 27 -11.86 -10.76 3.39
CA LEU A 27 -10.75 -11.60 3.83
C LEU A 27 -9.94 -10.95 4.93
N LEU A 28 -9.93 -9.63 5.00
CA LEU A 28 -9.16 -8.92 6.00
C LEU A 28 -9.93 -8.73 7.30
N ALA A 29 -11.19 -9.16 7.33
CA ALA A 29 -11.98 -9.11 8.55
C ALA A 29 -11.69 -10.24 9.50
N ARG A 30 -10.96 -11.28 9.04
CA ARG A 30 -10.67 -12.40 9.91
C ARG A 30 -9.78 -11.95 11.04
N GLU A 31 -9.96 -12.57 12.19
CA GLU A 31 -9.20 -12.20 13.36
C GLU A 31 -7.72 -12.36 13.09
N GLY A 32 -6.95 -11.34 13.34
CA GLY A 32 -5.52 -11.37 13.11
C GLY A 32 -5.06 -10.97 11.71
N ALA A 33 -6.00 -10.85 10.77
CA ALA A 33 -5.60 -10.60 9.38
C ALA A 33 -4.93 -9.24 9.20
N LEU A 34 -5.45 -8.21 9.86
CA LEU A 34 -4.84 -6.89 9.74
C LEU A 34 -3.53 -6.81 10.51
N GLU A 35 -3.42 -7.52 11.60
CA GLU A 35 -2.17 -7.56 12.33
C GLU A 35 -1.11 -8.29 11.50
N LEU A 36 -1.48 -9.37 10.83
CA LEU A 36 -0.58 -10.09 9.96
C LEU A 36 -0.11 -9.18 8.83
N LEU A 37 -1.01 -8.34 8.32
CA LEU A 37 -0.66 -7.40 7.28
C LEU A 37 0.31 -6.33 7.81
N ARG A 38 0.05 -5.81 9.00
CA ARG A 38 0.93 -4.83 9.60
C ARG A 38 2.33 -5.39 9.77
N VAL A 39 2.41 -6.60 10.28
CA VAL A 39 3.70 -7.25 10.49
C VAL A 39 4.42 -7.44 9.16
N THR A 40 3.70 -7.84 8.13
CA THR A 40 4.30 -8.03 6.81
C THR A 40 4.84 -6.71 6.27
N LEU A 41 4.05 -5.64 6.38
CA LEU A 41 4.46 -4.36 5.88
C LEU A 41 5.70 -3.83 6.60
N VAL A 42 5.78 -4.04 7.88
CA VAL A 42 6.92 -3.58 8.65
C VAL A 42 8.15 -4.45 8.39
N TYR A 43 7.94 -5.75 8.31
CA TYR A 43 9.05 -6.69 8.14
C TYR A 43 9.81 -6.46 6.84
N TYR A 44 9.09 -6.18 5.75
CA TYR A 44 9.75 -6.06 4.45
C TYR A 44 10.24 -4.66 4.11
N ARG A 45 10.11 -3.71 5.02
CA ARG A 45 10.61 -2.36 4.77
C ARG A 45 12.08 -2.32 4.42
N PRO A 46 12.97 -2.95 5.20
CA PRO A 46 14.39 -2.85 4.84
C PRO A 46 14.73 -3.59 3.57
N GLN A 47 14.10 -4.73 3.32
CA GLN A 47 14.43 -5.48 2.12
C GLN A 47 14.00 -4.77 0.86
N LEU A 48 12.84 -4.15 0.89
CA LEU A 48 12.29 -3.48 -0.29
C LEU A 48 12.53 -1.98 -0.26
N GLN A 49 13.10 -1.49 0.83
CA GLN A 49 13.56 -0.10 0.92
C GLN A 49 12.47 0.93 0.68
N TYR A 50 11.32 0.72 1.27
CA TYR A 50 10.27 1.72 1.21
C TYR A 50 10.05 2.34 2.58
N ALA A 51 9.42 3.50 2.58
CA ALA A 51 8.98 4.13 3.82
C ALA A 51 7.46 4.00 3.89
N LEU A 52 6.96 3.57 5.02
CA LEU A 52 5.53 3.39 5.22
C LEU A 52 5.06 4.51 6.11
N PHE A 53 4.13 5.31 5.61
CA PHE A 53 3.61 6.43 6.38
C PHE A 53 2.30 6.13 7.07
N GLY A 54 1.65 5.07 6.64
CA GLY A 54 0.43 4.66 7.32
C GLY A 54 -0.37 3.70 6.48
N PHE A 55 -1.34 3.05 7.10
CA PHE A 55 -2.26 2.26 6.33
C PHE A 55 -3.57 2.13 7.09
N VAL A 56 -4.63 1.90 6.36
CA VAL A 56 -5.94 1.69 6.91
C VAL A 56 -6.47 0.41 6.31
N GLY A 57 -6.87 -0.52 7.14
CA GLY A 57 -7.42 -1.78 6.68
C GLY A 57 -8.91 -1.81 6.84
N LEU A 58 -9.58 -2.24 5.78
CA LEU A 58 -11.01 -2.45 5.79
C LEU A 58 -11.25 -3.93 5.52
N PRO A 59 -12.44 -4.43 5.74
CA PRO A 59 -12.64 -5.88 5.57
C PRO A 59 -12.25 -6.41 4.20
N ASP A 60 -12.44 -5.61 3.16
CA ASP A 60 -12.22 -6.08 1.79
C ASP A 60 -11.14 -5.31 1.05
N ARG A 61 -10.37 -4.45 1.72
CA ARG A 61 -9.32 -3.71 1.04
C ARG A 61 -8.43 -2.99 2.03
N ILE A 62 -7.33 -2.48 1.50
CA ILE A 62 -6.42 -1.74 2.33
C ILE A 62 -5.97 -0.51 1.58
N HIS A 63 -5.76 0.56 2.28
CA HIS A 63 -5.18 1.78 1.74
C HIS A 63 -3.83 2.00 2.40
N LEU A 64 -2.82 2.24 1.58
CA LEU A 64 -1.46 2.48 2.07
C LEU A 64 -0.99 3.85 1.66
N LEU A 65 -0.18 4.47 2.50
CA LEU A 65 0.55 5.66 2.13
C LEU A 65 2.02 5.29 2.23
N ILE A 66 2.71 5.24 1.10
CA ILE A 66 4.01 4.63 1.04
C ILE A 66 4.92 5.37 0.06
N ARG A 67 6.19 5.45 0.38
CA ARG A 67 7.17 6.01 -0.54
C ARG A 67 8.11 4.88 -0.96
N PRO A 68 7.99 4.41 -2.19
CA PRO A 68 8.84 3.30 -2.63
C PRO A 68 10.25 3.77 -2.94
N SER A 69 11.17 2.82 -3.00
CA SER A 69 12.49 3.09 -3.49
C SER A 69 12.41 3.42 -4.98
N ALA A 70 13.17 4.39 -5.44
CA ALA A 70 13.19 4.72 -6.84
C ALA A 70 13.79 3.57 -7.66
N VAL A 71 14.67 2.80 -7.05
CA VAL A 71 15.31 1.69 -7.75
C VAL A 71 14.38 0.49 -7.86
N ILE A 72 13.75 0.11 -6.78
CA ILE A 72 12.88 -1.07 -6.79
C ILE A 72 11.53 -0.74 -7.43
N GLY A 73 10.99 0.41 -7.12
CA GLY A 73 9.74 0.84 -7.70
C GLY A 73 8.52 0.31 -6.99
N ILE A 74 7.39 0.97 -7.25
CA ILE A 74 6.16 0.61 -6.57
C ILE A 74 5.61 -0.73 -7.04
N GLU A 75 5.74 -1.03 -8.32
CA GLU A 75 5.19 -2.27 -8.84
C GLU A 75 5.82 -3.49 -8.21
N LYS A 76 7.14 -3.53 -8.15
CA LYS A 76 7.81 -4.67 -7.57
C LYS A 76 7.54 -4.73 -6.08
N THR A 77 7.53 -3.57 -5.41
CA THR A 77 7.26 -3.52 -4.00
C THR A 77 5.90 -4.14 -3.67
N LEU A 78 4.87 -3.74 -4.41
CA LEU A 78 3.52 -4.25 -4.13
C LEU A 78 3.40 -5.71 -4.50
N ARG A 79 4.05 -6.13 -5.58
CA ARG A 79 4.01 -7.53 -5.97
C ARG A 79 4.60 -8.42 -4.87
N GLU A 80 5.73 -8.00 -4.32
CA GLU A 80 6.37 -8.77 -3.27
C GLU A 80 5.54 -8.77 -1.99
N LEU A 81 4.99 -7.63 -1.64
CA LEU A 81 4.17 -7.55 -0.44
C LEU A 81 2.93 -8.41 -0.55
N LYS A 82 2.27 -8.36 -1.72
CA LYS A 82 1.07 -9.15 -1.93
C LYS A 82 1.39 -10.64 -1.87
N ALA A 83 2.47 -11.04 -2.52
CA ALA A 83 2.85 -12.46 -2.54
C ALA A 83 3.21 -12.97 -1.15
N ASN A 84 3.96 -12.17 -0.40
CA ASN A 84 4.37 -12.60 0.92
C ASN A 84 3.20 -12.64 1.90
N TYR A 85 2.30 -11.67 1.81
CA TYR A 85 1.14 -11.69 2.66
C TYR A 85 0.23 -12.87 2.31
N SER A 86 0.04 -13.14 1.02
CA SER A 86 -0.79 -14.26 0.60
C SER A 86 -0.27 -15.58 1.13
N ARG A 87 1.04 -15.77 1.07
CA ARG A 87 1.63 -17.00 1.56
C ARG A 87 1.40 -17.16 3.05
N LYS A 88 1.59 -16.08 3.81
CA LYS A 88 1.37 -16.13 5.24
C LYS A 88 -0.10 -16.34 5.56
N TYR A 89 -0.96 -15.71 4.82
CA TYR A 89 -2.41 -15.84 5.01
C TYR A 89 -2.83 -17.29 4.80
N HIS A 90 -2.33 -17.90 3.73
CA HIS A 90 -2.65 -19.28 3.44
C HIS A 90 -2.19 -20.21 4.56
N GLN A 91 -1.00 -19.97 5.07
CA GLN A 91 -0.48 -20.80 6.15
C GLN A 91 -1.25 -20.59 7.44
N PHE A 92 -1.51 -19.35 7.77
CA PHE A 92 -2.13 -19.05 9.05
C PHE A 92 -3.58 -19.50 9.11
N TYR A 93 -4.32 -19.30 8.01
CA TYR A 93 -5.73 -19.64 7.98
C TYR A 93 -6.03 -20.96 7.27
N ARG A 94 -4.98 -21.64 6.85
CA ARG A 94 -5.11 -22.93 6.16
C ARG A 94 -6.10 -22.84 5.02
N ARG A 95 -5.88 -21.87 4.16
CA ARG A 95 -6.79 -21.67 3.06
C ARG A 95 -6.01 -21.61 1.75
N HIS A 96 -6.71 -21.78 0.64
CA HIS A 96 -6.13 -21.70 -0.69
C HIS A 96 -6.85 -20.64 -1.48
N GLY A 97 -6.32 -20.30 -2.60
CA GLY A 97 -6.97 -19.35 -3.48
C GLY A 97 -6.42 -17.96 -3.31
N SER A 98 -6.82 -17.07 -4.19
CA SER A 98 -6.29 -15.73 -4.22
C SER A 98 -6.73 -14.94 -3.01
N VAL A 99 -5.82 -14.13 -2.50
CA VAL A 99 -6.14 -13.23 -1.42
C VAL A 99 -6.38 -11.84 -1.99
N TRP A 100 -5.64 -11.46 -3.02
CA TRP A 100 -5.73 -10.12 -3.60
C TRP A 100 -6.25 -10.12 -5.01
N GLN A 101 -6.93 -9.03 -5.38
CA GLN A 101 -7.23 -8.77 -6.77
C GLN A 101 -5.91 -8.52 -7.47
N PRO A 102 -5.79 -8.88 -8.75
CA PRO A 102 -4.56 -8.61 -9.49
C PRO A 102 -4.27 -7.13 -9.61
N LYS A 103 -5.30 -6.34 -9.78
CA LYS A 103 -5.12 -4.91 -9.95
C LYS A 103 -5.03 -4.19 -8.63
N TYR A 104 -4.38 -3.05 -8.66
CA TYR A 104 -4.38 -2.16 -7.52
C TYR A 104 -4.39 -0.75 -8.08
N PHE A 105 -4.66 0.23 -7.23
CA PHE A 105 -4.75 1.60 -7.65
C PHE A 105 -3.68 2.41 -6.96
N VAL A 106 -2.96 3.23 -7.71
CA VAL A 106 -1.87 4.03 -7.18
C VAL A 106 -2.08 5.47 -7.61
N ARG A 107 -1.94 6.39 -6.69
CA ARG A 107 -2.03 7.80 -7.00
C ARG A 107 -0.88 8.50 -6.31
N GLU A 108 -0.14 9.32 -7.03
CA GLU A 108 0.91 10.10 -6.42
C GLU A 108 0.31 11.15 -5.52
N VAL A 109 0.91 11.33 -4.38
CA VAL A 109 0.47 12.33 -3.44
C VAL A 109 1.43 13.48 -3.55
N ASN A 110 0.90 14.63 -3.89
CA ASN A 110 1.74 15.79 -4.02
C ASN A 110 2.03 16.34 -2.64
N PRO A 111 3.25 16.26 -2.20
CA PRO A 111 3.57 16.68 -0.85
C PRO A 111 3.73 18.17 -0.70
N ARG A 112 3.47 19.01 -1.80
CA ARG A 112 3.66 20.37 -1.70
C ARG A 112 2.76 20.96 -0.75
N PRO A 113 3.17 21.71 0.06
CA PRO A 113 2.33 22.29 1.06
C PRO A 113 1.37 23.18 0.40
N TYR A 114 0.39 23.47 0.92
CA TYR A 114 -0.48 24.15 0.39
C TYR A 114 -0.57 25.26 0.76
N ALA A 115 -0.31 25.93 0.67
CA ALA A 115 -0.50 27.16 0.89
C ALA A 115 -1.75 27.34 1.43
N GLY A 116 -1.97 26.95 2.33
CA GLY A 116 -3.11 27.29 2.87
C GLY A 116 -4.28 26.62 2.58
N ARG A 117 -4.38 25.81 2.04
CA ARG A 117 -5.48 25.28 1.76
C ARG A 117 -5.44 23.98 2.00
N LEU A 118 -5.99 23.52 2.53
CA LEU A 118 -5.92 22.26 2.77
C LEU A 118 -6.82 21.50 2.29
N PRO A 119 -7.01 21.25 2.06
CA PRO A 119 -7.59 20.67 1.62
C PRO A 119 -8.16 19.81 1.35
N GLY A 120 -8.22 19.92 1.38
CA GLY A 120 -8.60 19.20 1.13
C GLY A 120 -8.70 18.29 0.79
N PHE A 121 -8.55 18.43 1.19
CA PHE A 121 -8.48 17.54 0.90
C PHE A 121 -9.11 17.00 0.45
N SER A 122 -9.35 17.16 0.51
CA SER A 122 -9.76 16.54 0.16
C SER A 122 -9.86 16.08 -0.71
N THR A 123 -9.82 16.54 -0.98
CA THR A 123 -9.80 16.11 -1.76
C THR A 123 -9.77 15.39 -2.44
N GLY A 124 -9.80 15.40 -2.31
CA GLY A 124 -9.75 14.61 -2.77
C GLY A 124 -9.87 14.04 -3.37
N THR A 125 -10.07 13.98 -3.48
CA THR A 125 -10.08 13.30 -3.94
C THR A 125 -10.40 12.65 -4.57
N PRO A 126 -10.64 12.42 -4.65
CA PRO A 126 -10.81 11.66 -5.20
C PRO A 126 -11.32 11.08 -5.94
N ARG A 127 -11.70 11.24 -6.20
CA ARG A 127 -12.02 10.67 -6.81
C ARG A 127 -11.87 10.12 -7.60
N ALA A 128 -11.54 10.18 -7.68
CA ALA A 128 -11.24 9.56 -8.28
C ALA A 128 -10.80 9.01 -8.80
N GLN A 129 -10.65 8.86 -8.72
CA GLN A 129 -10.11 8.20 -9.13
C GLN A 129 -10.17 7.38 -9.48
N ARG A 130 -10.69 7.40 -9.55
CA ARG A 130 -10.64 6.49 -9.80
C ARG A 130 -10.58 5.95 -10.71
N GLY A 131 -10.45 5.78 -10.92
CA GLY A 131 -10.23 5.07 -11.56
C GLY A 131 -9.66 5.05 -12.35
N GLN A 132 -9.47 5.56 -12.45
CA GLN A 132 -8.75 5.44 -13.14
C GLN A 132 -7.91 5.06 -13.39
N LEU A 133 -7.59 5.13 -13.22
CA LEU A 133 -6.72 4.69 -13.43
C LEU A 133 -6.51 3.80 -13.79
N SER A 134 -6.71 3.71 -13.92
CA SER A 134 -6.59 3.01 -14.23
C SER A 134 -7.11 2.55 -14.14
N GLY A 135 -7.53 3.00 -13.95
CA GLY A 135 -7.95 2.68 -13.61
C GLY A 135 -8.68 2.64 -13.07
N ARG A 136 -9.36 2.80 -12.81
CA ARG A 136 -9.86 2.60 -12.20
C ARG A 136 -10.26 2.57 -12.18
#